data_57e8b56a4ed66c953720793c08e59457
#
_entry.id   57e8b56a4ed66c953720793c08e59457
#
_cell.length_a   1.000
_cell.length_b   1.000
_cell.length_c   1.000
_cell.angle_alpha   90.00
_cell.angle_beta   90.00
_cell.angle_gamma   90.00
#
_symmetry.space_group_name_H-M   'P 1'
#
loop_
_entity.id
_entity.type
_entity.pdbx_description
1 polymer ?
#
loop_
_entity_poly.entity_id
_entity_poly.type
_entity_poly.pdbx_seq_one_letter_code
_entity_poly.pdbx_strand_id
1 'polypeptide(L)'
;MVKHILFFCVFVWVSTFAFGKESKLYGPDGKLCVIVSDEGGMPSYSVLYEGVTFLQKSPLGIETNLGDFTQQMALTNVGQLSSVNEEYQLLTIKNSNPQYQANVQTYTFSKEGKKIYDIVFQVSNHDIAFKYRIYPQGNTLCCIVKKEATGFVLPKGSTTFLCPQAAPMGGFARTSPSYETSYTVDDVIGKNGWG
;
A
#
# COMPACT_ATOMS: atom_id res chain seq x y z
N MET A 1 61.53 27.02 24.15
CA MET A 1 60.11 27.39 24.11
C MET A 1 59.51 26.67 22.89
N VAL A 2 58.84 25.55 23.10
CA VAL A 2 58.16 24.77 22.00
C VAL A 2 56.71 25.14 22.08
N LYS A 3 56.16 25.79 21.03
CA LYS A 3 54.74 26.10 20.88
C LYS A 3 54.00 24.87 20.34
N HIS A 4 53.15 24.28 21.19
CA HIS A 4 52.22 23.24 20.75
C HIS A 4 51.03 23.92 20.06
N ILE A 5 50.89 23.68 18.76
CA ILE A 5 49.70 24.05 17.98
C ILE A 5 48.71 22.93 18.12
N LEU A 6 47.58 23.19 18.84
CA LEU A 6 46.50 22.24 18.98
C LEU A 6 45.59 22.37 17.73
N PHE A 7 45.60 21.31 16.89
CA PHE A 7 44.75 21.25 15.72
C PHE A 7 43.37 20.74 16.14
N PHE A 8 42.39 21.60 16.16
CA PHE A 8 41.00 21.25 16.49
C PHE A 8 40.30 20.79 15.22
N CYS A 9 40.20 19.48 15.01
CA CYS A 9 39.38 18.90 13.92
C CYS A 9 37.90 19.03 14.26
N VAL A 10 37.22 20.01 13.67
CA VAL A 10 35.75 20.10 13.71
C VAL A 10 35.20 19.07 12.74
N PHE A 11 34.67 17.98 13.29
CA PHE A 11 33.91 16.99 12.51
C PHE A 11 32.51 17.55 12.25
N VAL A 12 32.29 18.12 11.07
CA VAL A 12 30.95 18.51 10.63
C VAL A 12 30.22 17.24 10.21
N TRP A 13 29.30 16.80 11.07
CA TRP A 13 28.34 15.73 10.72
C TRP A 13 27.33 16.33 9.75
N VAL A 14 27.52 16.08 8.46
CA VAL A 14 26.52 16.36 7.44
C VAL A 14 25.50 15.21 7.50
N SER A 15 24.41 15.44 8.20
CA SER A 15 23.23 14.57 8.12
C SER A 15 22.60 14.74 6.73
N THR A 16 22.88 13.81 5.82
CA THR A 16 22.14 13.71 4.57
C THR A 16 20.72 13.26 4.90
N PHE A 17 19.77 14.20 4.88
CA PHE A 17 18.36 13.85 4.83
C PHE A 17 18.11 13.17 3.49
N ALA A 18 17.96 11.87 3.50
CA ALA A 18 17.45 11.13 2.35
C ALA A 18 15.96 11.51 2.19
N PHE A 19 15.67 12.41 1.26
CA PHE A 19 14.30 12.65 0.85
C PHE A 19 13.76 11.35 0.20
N GLY A 20 12.69 10.82 0.76
CA GLY A 20 11.98 9.68 0.18
C GLY A 20 11.51 10.03 -1.24
N LYS A 21 11.46 9.04 -2.10
CA LYS A 21 10.94 9.17 -3.45
C LYS A 21 9.42 9.08 -3.43
N GLU A 22 8.77 9.97 -4.16
CA GLU A 22 7.31 9.99 -4.31
C GLU A 22 6.93 9.89 -5.79
N SER A 23 5.88 9.16 -6.11
CA SER A 23 5.34 9.02 -7.45
C SER A 23 3.82 8.98 -7.43
N LYS A 24 3.19 9.60 -8.43
CA LYS A 24 1.74 9.74 -8.57
C LYS A 24 1.24 8.96 -9.78
N LEU A 25 0.16 8.20 -9.56
CA LEU A 25 -0.57 7.51 -10.60
C LEU A 25 -2.03 7.97 -10.58
N TYR A 26 -2.49 8.50 -11.69
CA TYR A 26 -3.87 8.98 -11.86
C TYR A 26 -4.72 7.96 -12.62
N GLY A 27 -6.00 7.89 -12.29
CA GLY A 27 -7.00 7.25 -13.13
C GLY A 27 -7.17 7.97 -14.48
N PRO A 28 -7.85 7.35 -15.44
CA PRO A 28 -7.99 7.90 -16.79
C PRO A 28 -8.61 9.31 -16.85
N ASP A 29 -9.54 9.64 -15.96
CA ASP A 29 -10.19 10.97 -15.88
C ASP A 29 -9.40 12.00 -15.03
N GLY A 30 -8.30 11.57 -14.41
CA GLY A 30 -7.43 12.42 -13.59
C GLY A 30 -7.96 12.75 -12.18
N LYS A 31 -9.11 12.23 -11.77
CA LYS A 31 -9.74 12.55 -10.48
C LYS A 31 -9.18 11.72 -9.35
N LEU A 32 -9.10 10.41 -9.55
CA LEU A 32 -8.55 9.47 -8.58
C LEU A 32 -7.04 9.39 -8.74
N CYS A 33 -6.29 9.54 -7.64
CA CYS A 33 -4.83 9.54 -7.64
C CYS A 33 -4.29 8.68 -6.50
N VAL A 34 -3.35 7.80 -6.81
CA VAL A 34 -2.52 7.09 -5.84
C VAL A 34 -1.16 7.74 -5.77
N ILE A 35 -0.67 8.03 -4.58
CA ILE A 35 0.68 8.51 -4.32
C ILE A 35 1.44 7.39 -3.62
N VAL A 36 2.52 6.91 -4.22
CA VAL A 36 3.39 5.87 -3.66
C VAL A 36 4.69 6.50 -3.21
N SER A 37 5.15 6.15 -2.00
CA SER A 37 6.33 6.76 -1.37
C SER A 37 7.15 5.72 -0.60
N ASP A 38 8.46 5.99 -0.48
CA ASP A 38 9.40 5.27 0.41
C ASP A 38 9.97 6.16 1.52
N GLU A 39 9.25 7.20 1.90
CA GLU A 39 9.69 8.16 2.91
C GLU A 39 10.08 7.45 4.22
N GLY A 40 11.28 7.77 4.72
CA GLY A 40 11.86 7.14 5.90
C GLY A 40 12.21 5.66 5.71
N GLY A 41 12.29 5.18 4.47
CA GLY A 41 12.54 3.77 4.16
C GLY A 41 11.33 2.87 4.40
N MET A 42 10.14 3.45 4.55
CA MET A 42 8.87 2.72 4.76
C MET A 42 7.99 2.85 3.53
N PRO A 43 7.77 1.75 2.78
CA PRO A 43 6.83 1.75 1.67
C PRO A 43 5.44 2.15 2.13
N SER A 44 4.84 3.08 1.44
CA SER A 44 3.52 3.60 1.79
C SER A 44 2.78 4.13 0.56
N TYR A 45 1.48 4.29 0.70
CA TYR A 45 0.64 4.91 -0.30
C TYR A 45 -0.42 5.80 0.34
N SER A 46 -0.92 6.73 -0.41
CA SER A 46 -2.11 7.52 -0.07
C SER A 46 -2.98 7.69 -1.29
N VAL A 47 -4.26 8.01 -1.07
CA VAL A 47 -5.23 8.17 -2.14
C VAL A 47 -5.89 9.53 -2.03
N LEU A 48 -5.97 10.21 -3.18
CA LEU A 48 -6.72 11.45 -3.31
C LEU A 48 -7.84 11.25 -4.34
N TYR A 49 -8.95 11.91 -4.09
CA TYR A 49 -10.04 12.06 -5.06
C TYR A 49 -10.32 13.54 -5.26
N GLU A 50 -10.20 14.03 -6.49
CA GLU A 50 -10.32 15.46 -6.84
C GLU A 50 -9.44 16.37 -5.96
N GLY A 51 -8.23 15.88 -5.60
CA GLY A 51 -7.27 16.60 -4.75
C GLY A 51 -7.54 16.53 -3.24
N VAL A 52 -8.66 15.93 -2.82
CA VAL A 52 -8.99 15.73 -1.41
C VAL A 52 -8.47 14.35 -0.95
N THR A 53 -7.85 14.30 0.23
CA THR A 53 -7.36 13.02 0.79
C THR A 53 -8.51 12.11 1.14
N PHE A 54 -8.63 11.01 0.43
CA PHE A 54 -9.58 9.93 0.67
C PHE A 54 -9.00 8.86 1.60
N LEU A 55 -7.72 8.49 1.38
CA LEU A 55 -6.97 7.60 2.24
C LEU A 55 -5.66 8.28 2.64
N GLN A 56 -5.40 8.34 3.93
CA GLN A 56 -4.17 8.91 4.45
C GLN A 56 -2.99 7.98 4.17
N LYS A 57 -1.77 8.44 4.48
CA LYS A 57 -0.56 7.64 4.32
C LYS A 57 -0.70 6.29 5.02
N SER A 58 -0.82 5.24 4.21
CA SER A 58 -1.10 3.87 4.61
C SER A 58 0.12 3.00 4.34
N PRO A 59 0.49 2.08 5.22
CA PRO A 59 1.67 1.24 5.05
C PRO A 59 1.48 0.23 3.92
N LEU A 60 2.61 -0.10 3.29
CA LEU A 60 2.78 -1.21 2.35
C LEU A 60 3.92 -2.10 2.84
N GLY A 61 3.94 -3.34 2.40
CA GLY A 61 5.05 -4.27 2.65
C GLY A 61 4.59 -5.65 3.06
N ILE A 62 5.55 -6.55 3.06
CA ILE A 62 5.36 -7.96 3.42
C ILE A 62 6.47 -8.42 4.34
N GLU A 63 6.13 -9.31 5.24
CA GLU A 63 7.07 -10.08 6.04
C GLU A 63 7.07 -11.52 5.57
N THR A 64 8.24 -12.08 5.30
CA THR A 64 8.41 -13.44 4.79
C THR A 64 9.37 -14.23 5.67
N ASN A 65 9.53 -15.52 5.38
CA ASN A 65 10.60 -16.32 6.00
C ASN A 65 12.01 -15.88 5.57
N LEU A 66 12.14 -15.04 4.55
CA LEU A 66 13.41 -14.54 4.02
C LEU A 66 13.77 -13.14 4.56
N GLY A 67 12.87 -12.47 5.24
CA GLY A 67 13.10 -11.16 5.83
C GLY A 67 11.84 -10.33 6.04
N ASP A 68 12.04 -9.21 6.76
CA ASP A 68 11.07 -8.13 6.89
C ASP A 68 11.31 -7.10 5.79
N PHE A 69 10.31 -6.92 4.93
CA PHE A 69 10.30 -6.01 3.80
C PHE A 69 9.24 -4.91 3.96
N THR A 70 8.96 -4.54 5.20
CA THR A 70 8.10 -3.41 5.57
C THR A 70 8.87 -2.13 5.85
N GLN A 71 10.20 -2.25 6.05
CA GLN A 71 11.09 -1.14 6.42
C GLN A 71 12.48 -1.29 5.80
N GLN A 72 13.22 -0.17 5.79
CA GLN A 72 14.54 -0.09 5.13
C GLN A 72 14.46 -0.41 3.64
N MET A 73 13.33 -0.06 3.02
CA MET A 73 13.05 -0.25 1.61
C MET A 73 13.28 1.05 0.84
N ALA A 74 13.67 0.93 -0.41
CA ALA A 74 13.82 2.06 -1.31
C ALA A 74 13.01 1.82 -2.59
N LEU A 75 12.28 2.84 -3.04
CA LEU A 75 11.61 2.88 -4.34
C LEU A 75 12.67 3.12 -5.43
N THR A 76 13.20 2.06 -6.00
CA THR A 76 14.33 2.13 -6.94
C THR A 76 13.92 2.35 -8.38
N ASN A 77 12.72 1.91 -8.76
CA ASN A 77 12.21 2.10 -10.10
C ASN A 77 10.70 2.36 -10.11
N VAL A 78 10.29 3.26 -10.99
CA VAL A 78 8.90 3.51 -11.37
C VAL A 78 8.79 3.16 -12.85
N GLY A 79 8.02 2.11 -13.14
CA GLY A 79 7.82 1.62 -14.51
C GLY A 79 7.11 2.63 -15.42
N GLN A 80 7.08 2.34 -16.69
CA GLN A 80 6.31 3.15 -17.64
C GLN A 80 4.81 3.02 -17.35
N LEU A 81 4.10 4.13 -17.52
CA LEU A 81 2.65 4.15 -17.47
C LEU A 81 2.09 3.33 -18.63
N SER A 82 1.17 2.44 -18.33
CA SER A 82 0.39 1.69 -19.32
C SER A 82 -1.10 1.80 -19.01
N SER A 83 -1.94 1.45 -19.97
CA SER A 83 -3.39 1.44 -19.77
C SER A 83 -3.95 0.06 -20.06
N VAL A 84 -5.02 -0.27 -19.35
CA VAL A 84 -5.86 -1.45 -19.58
C VAL A 84 -7.20 -0.97 -20.08
N ASN A 85 -7.67 -1.57 -21.17
CA ASN A 85 -9.02 -1.38 -21.71
C ASN A 85 -9.60 -2.77 -21.95
N GLU A 86 -10.61 -3.12 -21.18
CA GLU A 86 -11.25 -4.43 -21.26
C GLU A 86 -12.77 -4.26 -21.40
N GLU A 87 -13.36 -5.10 -22.20
CA GLU A 87 -14.81 -5.19 -22.39
C GLU A 87 -15.25 -6.58 -21.92
N TYR A 88 -16.24 -6.60 -21.03
CA TYR A 88 -16.80 -7.83 -20.48
C TYR A 88 -18.23 -8.02 -20.97
N GLN A 89 -18.59 -9.28 -21.21
CA GLN A 89 -19.98 -9.64 -21.41
C GLN A 89 -20.49 -10.40 -20.20
N LEU A 90 -21.44 -9.81 -19.48
CA LEU A 90 -22.03 -10.37 -18.28
C LEU A 90 -23.54 -10.58 -18.50
N LEU A 91 -23.96 -11.85 -18.55
CA LEU A 91 -25.33 -12.20 -18.97
C LEU A 91 -26.41 -11.95 -17.94
N THR A 92 -26.05 -11.76 -16.65
CA THR A 92 -27.01 -11.80 -15.54
C THR A 92 -27.07 -10.50 -14.71
N ILE A 93 -26.42 -9.43 -15.17
CA ILE A 93 -26.41 -8.15 -14.47
C ILE A 93 -27.04 -7.02 -15.31
N LYS A 94 -27.42 -5.93 -14.64
CA LYS A 94 -28.10 -4.77 -15.23
C LYS A 94 -27.31 -4.12 -16.38
N ASN A 95 -25.98 -4.09 -16.29
CA ASN A 95 -25.11 -3.66 -17.38
C ASN A 95 -24.39 -4.86 -17.94
N SER A 96 -24.82 -5.38 -19.08
CA SER A 96 -24.29 -6.60 -19.68
C SER A 96 -22.96 -6.41 -20.41
N ASN A 97 -22.59 -5.19 -20.77
CA ASN A 97 -21.37 -4.87 -21.51
C ASN A 97 -20.58 -3.76 -20.81
N PRO A 98 -20.07 -3.99 -19.59
CA PRO A 98 -19.23 -3.01 -18.91
C PRO A 98 -17.88 -2.87 -19.63
N GLN A 99 -17.47 -1.64 -19.82
CA GLN A 99 -16.12 -1.30 -20.27
C GLN A 99 -15.29 -0.90 -19.04
N TYR A 100 -14.14 -1.51 -18.90
CA TYR A 100 -13.20 -1.21 -17.84
C TYR A 100 -11.96 -0.52 -18.41
N GLN A 101 -11.67 0.67 -17.88
CA GLN A 101 -10.46 1.42 -18.21
C GLN A 101 -9.68 1.73 -16.95
N ALA A 102 -8.38 1.49 -16.98
CA ALA A 102 -7.48 1.81 -15.88
C ALA A 102 -6.07 2.14 -16.37
N ASN A 103 -5.40 3.00 -15.63
CA ASN A 103 -3.96 3.22 -15.76
C ASN A 103 -3.22 2.28 -14.83
N VAL A 104 -2.09 1.73 -15.31
CA VAL A 104 -1.30 0.73 -14.59
C VAL A 104 0.15 1.21 -14.50
N GLN A 105 0.73 1.11 -13.31
CA GLN A 105 2.13 1.41 -13.10
C GLN A 105 2.76 0.47 -12.10
N THR A 106 4.02 0.10 -12.34
CA THR A 106 4.79 -0.81 -11.49
C THR A 106 5.80 -0.02 -10.67
N TYR A 107 5.85 -0.28 -9.39
CA TYR A 107 6.76 0.32 -8.42
C TYR A 107 7.69 -0.75 -7.84
N THR A 108 9.00 -0.67 -8.15
CA THR A 108 9.98 -1.63 -7.67
C THR A 108 10.60 -1.17 -6.37
N PHE A 109 10.44 -1.96 -5.34
CA PHE A 109 11.08 -1.75 -4.04
C PHE A 109 12.27 -2.68 -3.86
N SER A 110 13.37 -2.11 -3.36
CA SER A 110 14.63 -2.80 -3.13
C SER A 110 15.11 -2.60 -1.69
N LYS A 111 15.85 -3.56 -1.18
CA LYS A 111 16.55 -3.50 0.10
C LYS A 111 18.02 -3.83 -0.12
N GLU A 112 18.93 -3.00 0.38
CA GLU A 112 20.37 -3.20 0.22
C GLU A 112 20.81 -3.45 -1.24
N GLY A 113 20.18 -2.73 -2.18
CA GLY A 113 20.46 -2.83 -3.61
C GLY A 113 19.85 -4.03 -4.32
N LYS A 114 19.17 -4.94 -3.61
CA LYS A 114 18.47 -6.09 -4.20
C LYS A 114 16.99 -5.78 -4.39
N LYS A 115 16.46 -6.12 -5.56
CA LYS A 115 15.01 -6.04 -5.80
C LYS A 115 14.30 -7.08 -4.94
N ILE A 116 13.31 -6.64 -4.18
CA ILE A 116 12.53 -7.50 -3.29
C ILE A 116 11.16 -7.79 -3.89
N TYR A 117 10.41 -6.75 -4.22
CA TYR A 117 9.10 -6.89 -4.84
C TYR A 117 8.76 -5.69 -5.72
N ASP A 118 7.88 -5.94 -6.65
CA ASP A 118 7.10 -4.90 -7.31
C ASP A 118 5.74 -4.78 -6.64
N ILE A 119 5.23 -3.56 -6.58
CA ILE A 119 3.81 -3.31 -6.37
C ILE A 119 3.27 -2.77 -7.69
N VAL A 120 2.29 -3.48 -8.26
CA VAL A 120 1.62 -3.07 -9.49
C VAL A 120 0.30 -2.46 -9.10
N PHE A 121 0.18 -1.14 -9.22
CA PHE A 121 -1.08 -0.42 -9.04
C PHE A 121 -1.83 -0.31 -10.35
N GLN A 122 -3.13 -0.47 -10.26
CA GLN A 122 -4.10 -0.27 -11.33
C GLN A 122 -5.18 0.67 -10.81
N VAL A 123 -5.33 1.83 -11.46
CA VAL A 123 -6.23 2.90 -11.04
C VAL A 123 -7.21 3.17 -12.16
N SER A 124 -8.49 2.88 -11.91
CA SER A 124 -9.60 3.26 -12.78
C SER A 124 -10.15 4.63 -12.39
N ASN A 125 -11.31 5.01 -12.92
CA ASN A 125 -11.99 6.23 -12.49
C ASN A 125 -12.69 6.08 -11.13
N HIS A 126 -12.94 4.84 -10.68
CA HIS A 126 -13.78 4.53 -9.53
C HIS A 126 -13.15 3.58 -8.52
N ASP A 127 -12.05 2.93 -8.88
CA ASP A 127 -11.43 1.92 -8.04
C ASP A 127 -9.90 1.92 -8.16
N ILE A 128 -9.27 1.33 -7.15
CA ILE A 128 -7.84 1.10 -7.10
C ILE A 128 -7.63 -0.35 -6.71
N ALA A 129 -6.90 -1.06 -7.55
CA ALA A 129 -6.40 -2.39 -7.25
C ALA A 129 -4.88 -2.39 -7.23
N PHE A 130 -4.29 -3.25 -6.42
CA PHE A 130 -2.85 -3.48 -6.48
C PHE A 130 -2.51 -4.92 -6.13
N LYS A 131 -1.31 -5.34 -6.55
CA LYS A 131 -0.76 -6.66 -6.23
C LYS A 131 0.73 -6.59 -6.01
N TYR A 132 1.24 -7.46 -5.15
CA TYR A 132 2.66 -7.72 -5.00
C TYR A 132 3.15 -8.75 -6.00
N ARG A 133 4.32 -8.51 -6.57
CA ARG A 133 5.10 -9.48 -7.33
C ARG A 133 6.44 -9.62 -6.64
N ILE A 134 6.65 -10.73 -5.94
CA ILE A 134 7.85 -10.98 -5.14
C ILE A 134 8.93 -11.55 -6.05
N TYR A 135 10.14 -10.98 -5.97
CA TYR A 135 11.31 -11.50 -6.67
C TYR A 135 11.94 -12.66 -5.90
N PRO A 136 12.44 -13.69 -6.59
CA PRO A 136 13.20 -14.75 -5.94
C PRO A 136 14.36 -14.18 -5.14
N GLN A 137 14.55 -14.66 -3.92
CA GLN A 137 15.67 -14.30 -3.06
C GLN A 137 16.59 -15.50 -2.84
N GLY A 138 17.84 -15.39 -3.32
CA GLY A 138 18.80 -16.50 -3.25
C GLY A 138 18.40 -17.69 -4.13
N ASN A 139 18.71 -18.89 -3.66
CA ASN A 139 18.47 -20.15 -4.39
C ASN A 139 17.10 -20.78 -4.06
N THR A 140 16.22 -20.09 -3.35
CA THR A 140 14.90 -20.60 -3.01
C THR A 140 13.91 -20.31 -4.13
N LEU A 141 13.16 -21.34 -4.56
CA LEU A 141 12.13 -21.22 -5.57
C LEU A 141 10.80 -20.70 -5.03
N CYS A 142 10.65 -20.62 -3.71
CA CYS A 142 9.44 -20.14 -3.05
C CYS A 142 9.78 -19.35 -1.78
N CYS A 143 8.85 -18.48 -1.36
CA CYS A 143 8.89 -17.86 -0.05
C CYS A 143 7.54 -18.04 0.65
N ILE A 144 7.58 -18.03 1.98
CA ILE A 144 6.39 -18.07 2.82
C ILE A 144 6.10 -16.65 3.28
N VAL A 145 4.98 -16.08 2.87
CA VAL A 145 4.49 -14.80 3.39
C VAL A 145 3.91 -15.06 4.77
N LYS A 146 4.50 -14.45 5.80
CA LYS A 146 4.08 -14.57 7.20
C LYS A 146 3.04 -13.51 7.55
N LYS A 147 3.21 -12.31 6.96
CA LYS A 147 2.34 -11.17 7.22
C LYS A 147 2.35 -10.22 6.01
N GLU A 148 1.20 -9.73 5.65
CA GLU A 148 1.04 -8.54 4.81
C GLU A 148 0.82 -7.33 5.73
N ALA A 149 1.65 -6.29 5.57
CA ALA A 149 1.58 -5.09 6.40
C ALA A 149 0.73 -3.99 5.76
N THR A 150 0.09 -4.29 4.64
CA THR A 150 -0.81 -3.36 3.95
C THR A 150 -1.90 -2.87 4.90
N GLY A 151 -2.02 -1.56 5.03
CA GLY A 151 -3.03 -0.92 5.85
C GLY A 151 -3.87 0.07 5.06
N PHE A 152 -4.97 0.50 5.67
CA PHE A 152 -5.92 1.48 5.13
C PHE A 152 -6.19 2.52 6.23
N VAL A 153 -5.46 3.64 6.19
CA VAL A 153 -5.59 4.70 7.19
C VAL A 153 -6.64 5.70 6.71
N LEU A 154 -7.84 5.54 7.22
CA LEU A 154 -8.97 6.42 6.91
C LEU A 154 -8.81 7.77 7.62
N PRO A 155 -9.27 8.89 7.05
CA PRO A 155 -9.32 10.18 7.70
C PRO A 155 -10.13 10.13 9.00
N LYS A 156 -9.72 10.92 9.99
CA LYS A 156 -10.47 11.03 11.24
C LYS A 156 -11.90 11.49 10.98
N GLY A 157 -12.85 10.84 11.63
CA GLY A 157 -14.28 11.12 11.44
C GLY A 157 -14.91 10.40 10.24
N SER A 158 -14.16 9.55 9.53
CA SER A 158 -14.77 8.66 8.54
C SER A 158 -15.74 7.70 9.22
N THR A 159 -16.89 7.52 8.60
CA THR A 159 -17.85 6.49 9.02
C THR A 159 -17.76 5.31 8.06
N THR A 160 -17.91 4.11 8.60
CA THR A 160 -17.83 2.87 7.82
C THR A 160 -19.09 2.04 8.03
N PHE A 161 -19.35 1.18 7.08
CA PHE A 161 -20.38 0.15 7.20
C PHE A 161 -19.69 -1.19 7.42
N LEU A 162 -19.63 -1.64 8.65
CA LEU A 162 -18.90 -2.84 9.05
C LEU A 162 -19.85 -3.89 9.65
N CYS A 163 -19.48 -5.14 9.47
CA CYS A 163 -20.15 -6.26 10.11
C CYS A 163 -19.18 -6.94 11.09
N PRO A 164 -19.49 -7.03 12.40
CA PRO A 164 -18.67 -7.77 13.32
C PRO A 164 -18.57 -9.24 12.91
N GLN A 165 -17.38 -9.79 12.90
CA GLN A 165 -17.20 -11.22 12.66
C GLN A 165 -17.71 -12.05 13.84
N ALA A 166 -18.62 -12.97 13.57
CA ALA A 166 -19.01 -13.97 14.55
C ALA A 166 -17.87 -14.96 14.78
N ALA A 167 -17.79 -15.53 15.99
CA ALA A 167 -16.90 -16.66 16.24
C ALA A 167 -17.21 -17.78 15.25
N PRO A 168 -16.19 -18.41 14.63
CA PRO A 168 -16.42 -19.53 13.72
C PRO A 168 -17.13 -20.66 14.48
N MET A 169 -18.38 -20.89 14.11
CA MET A 169 -19.20 -21.98 14.65
C MET A 169 -19.95 -22.63 13.53
N GLY A 170 -20.06 -23.95 13.59
CA GLY A 170 -20.90 -24.70 12.66
C GLY A 170 -22.38 -24.33 12.84
N GLY A 171 -23.05 -24.00 11.73
CA GLY A 171 -24.47 -23.70 11.67
C GLY A 171 -24.85 -22.26 11.35
N PHE A 172 -26.03 -22.11 10.80
CA PHE A 172 -26.56 -20.87 10.22
C PHE A 172 -26.87 -19.77 11.29
N ALA A 173 -27.03 -20.14 12.54
CA ALA A 173 -27.56 -19.27 13.59
C ALA A 173 -26.58 -18.16 14.05
N ARG A 174 -25.32 -18.17 13.59
CA ARG A 174 -24.30 -17.18 13.97
C ARG A 174 -23.52 -16.61 12.80
N THR A 175 -23.95 -16.85 11.60
CA THR A 175 -23.37 -16.31 10.36
C THR A 175 -24.23 -15.20 9.77
N SER A 176 -25.38 -14.87 10.38
CA SER A 176 -26.14 -13.72 9.96
C SER A 176 -25.39 -12.43 10.29
N PRO A 177 -25.04 -11.63 9.30
CA PRO A 177 -24.46 -10.33 9.53
C PRO A 177 -25.48 -9.46 10.27
N SER A 178 -25.11 -8.97 11.46
CA SER A 178 -25.82 -7.85 12.05
C SER A 178 -25.18 -6.58 11.49
N TYR A 179 -25.86 -5.95 10.57
CA TYR A 179 -25.39 -4.69 10.00
C TYR A 179 -25.67 -3.56 10.97
N GLU A 180 -24.62 -2.93 11.43
CA GLU A 180 -24.71 -1.67 12.15
C GLU A 180 -24.23 -0.55 11.26
N THR A 181 -24.97 0.57 11.29
CA THR A 181 -24.87 1.61 10.26
C THR A 181 -24.02 2.80 10.66
N SER A 182 -23.33 2.78 11.79
CA SER A 182 -22.68 3.97 12.34
C SER A 182 -21.40 3.65 13.11
N TYR A 183 -20.47 2.92 12.49
CA TYR A 183 -19.12 2.75 13.05
C TYR A 183 -18.22 3.90 12.62
N THR A 184 -17.39 4.36 13.55
CA THR A 184 -16.29 5.29 13.29
C THR A 184 -14.97 4.54 13.23
N VAL A 185 -13.93 5.18 12.70
CA VAL A 185 -12.58 4.58 12.61
C VAL A 185 -12.01 4.19 13.98
N ASP A 186 -12.45 4.87 15.05
CA ASP A 186 -11.97 4.65 16.42
C ASP A 186 -12.84 3.66 17.21
N ASP A 187 -13.88 3.08 16.59
CA ASP A 187 -14.73 2.11 17.27
C ASP A 187 -13.98 0.83 17.63
N VAL A 188 -14.25 0.33 18.83
CA VAL A 188 -13.61 -0.89 19.33
C VAL A 188 -14.10 -2.08 18.53
N ILE A 189 -13.16 -2.75 17.89
CA ILE A 189 -13.41 -4.00 17.17
C ILE A 189 -13.82 -5.08 18.14
N GLY A 190 -14.88 -5.82 17.81
CA GLY A 190 -15.29 -7.01 18.56
C GLY A 190 -14.15 -8.04 18.65
N LYS A 191 -14.26 -8.99 19.57
CA LYS A 191 -13.21 -9.98 19.87
C LYS A 191 -12.71 -10.76 18.66
N ASN A 192 -13.53 -10.90 17.64
CA ASN A 192 -13.21 -11.65 16.40
C ASN A 192 -12.88 -10.75 15.19
N GLY A 193 -12.84 -9.44 15.38
CA GLY A 193 -12.60 -8.47 14.28
C GLY A 193 -13.87 -8.14 13.49
N TRP A 194 -13.64 -7.39 12.40
CA TRP A 194 -14.65 -6.98 11.42
C TRP A 194 -14.53 -7.81 10.15
N GLY A 195 -15.60 -8.10 9.49
CA GLY A 195 -15.67 -8.75 8.17
C GLY A 195 -15.86 -7.77 7.04
#